data_b27c716403c724bf4b80fbfacd66c306
#
_entry.id   b27c716403c724bf4b80fbfacd66c306
#
_cell.length_a   1.000
_cell.length_b   1.000
_cell.length_c   1.000
_cell.angle_alpha   90.00
_cell.angle_beta   90.00
_cell.angle_gamma   90.00
#
_symmetry.space_group_name_H-M   'P 1'
#
loop_
_entity.id
_entity.type
_entity.pdbx_description
1 polymer ?
#
loop_
_entity_poly.entity_id
_entity_poly.type
_entity_poly.pdbx_seq_one_letter_code
_entity_poly.pdbx_strand_id
1 'polypeptide(L)'
;MEKGIHYIENVFEYNDLLGVETLHPLVSVIDLSKAHPMKHVRHIFGFYAIFLKEVKCGDLLYGRQHYDYQEGTLVCLAPGQVIGIEDNGEVYQPKGWALVFHPDLVRGTSLGRNIREYSFFSYEVNEALHLSEREREMVVGCFLKIRQELEHAIDRHSKRLIAINIEMLLDYCLRFYERQFITRSNVNHDILARFERLLDDYFAGDRAQREGLPSVKWCAGELCLSPNYFGDLIKKETGKSAQELSLIHISEPTRQE
;
A
#
# COMPACT_ATOMS: atom_id res chain seq x y z
N MET A 1 -16.35 -19.36 6.60
CA MET A 1 -15.00 -19.21 6.01
C MET A 1 -15.16 -19.16 4.51
N GLU A 2 -14.83 -18.02 3.87
CA GLU A 2 -14.81 -17.96 2.42
C GLU A 2 -13.78 -18.95 1.89
N LYS A 3 -14.19 -19.80 0.97
CA LYS A 3 -13.34 -20.81 0.34
C LYS A 3 -12.19 -20.12 -0.39
N GLY A 4 -10.96 -20.37 0.03
CA GLY A 4 -9.74 -19.97 -0.69
C GLY A 4 -8.93 -18.82 -0.09
N ILE A 5 -9.21 -18.34 1.13
CA ILE A 5 -8.39 -17.33 1.80
C ILE A 5 -7.63 -17.97 2.95
N HIS A 6 -6.30 -17.83 2.95
CA HIS A 6 -5.41 -18.30 4.00
C HIS A 6 -5.07 -17.17 4.96
N TYR A 7 -5.32 -17.39 6.26
CA TYR A 7 -4.91 -16.45 7.30
C TYR A 7 -3.52 -16.84 7.79
N ILE A 8 -2.61 -15.86 7.85
CA ILE A 8 -1.26 -15.96 8.38
C ILE A 8 -1.15 -14.92 9.49
N GLU A 9 -1.22 -15.37 10.75
CA GLU A 9 -1.35 -14.46 11.88
C GLU A 9 -0.02 -13.85 12.32
N ASN A 10 1.08 -14.58 12.19
CA ASN A 10 2.36 -14.18 12.72
C ASN A 10 3.52 -14.41 11.75
N VAL A 11 4.67 -13.79 12.08
CA VAL A 11 5.88 -13.81 11.26
C VAL A 11 6.46 -15.22 11.12
N PHE A 12 6.33 -16.05 12.15
CA PHE A 12 6.83 -17.44 12.13
C PHE A 12 6.08 -18.27 11.08
N GLU A 13 4.75 -18.21 11.06
CA GLU A 13 3.94 -18.93 10.06
C GLU A 13 4.28 -18.50 8.63
N TYR A 14 4.55 -17.20 8.44
CA TYR A 14 4.94 -16.69 7.13
C TYR A 14 6.32 -17.18 6.71
N ASN A 15 7.30 -17.16 7.62
CA ASN A 15 8.64 -17.69 7.37
C ASN A 15 8.61 -19.20 7.07
N ASP A 16 7.83 -19.96 7.83
CA ASP A 16 7.67 -21.41 7.63
C ASP A 16 7.09 -21.72 6.25
N LEU A 17 6.04 -21.00 5.82
CA LEU A 17 5.47 -21.10 4.49
C LEU A 17 6.51 -20.87 3.38
N LEU A 18 7.44 -19.94 3.60
CA LEU A 18 8.50 -19.59 2.64
C LEU A 18 9.76 -20.45 2.78
N GLY A 19 9.84 -21.31 3.78
CA GLY A 19 11.01 -22.14 4.08
C GLY A 19 12.23 -21.34 4.52
N VAL A 20 12.02 -20.20 5.21
CA VAL A 20 13.10 -19.32 5.70
C VAL A 20 13.19 -19.39 7.22
N GLU A 21 14.41 -19.22 7.75
CA GLU A 21 14.67 -19.22 9.19
C GLU A 21 14.04 -17.98 9.86
N THR A 22 13.46 -18.19 11.05
CA THR A 22 12.92 -17.12 11.89
C THR A 22 13.96 -16.60 12.86
N LEU A 23 14.63 -15.49 12.54
CA LEU A 23 15.63 -14.87 13.39
C LEU A 23 15.01 -14.03 14.52
N HIS A 24 13.81 -13.47 14.32
CA HIS A 24 13.11 -12.66 15.29
C HIS A 24 11.59 -12.94 15.23
N PRO A 25 10.88 -13.11 16.38
CA PRO A 25 9.48 -13.51 16.37
C PRO A 25 8.52 -12.45 15.80
N LEU A 26 8.90 -11.18 15.77
CA LEU A 26 8.02 -10.08 15.40
C LEU A 26 8.40 -9.37 14.08
N VAL A 27 9.50 -9.75 13.47
CA VAL A 27 9.96 -9.12 12.21
C VAL A 27 10.82 -10.08 11.40
N SER A 28 10.68 -10.02 10.06
CA SER A 28 11.53 -10.76 9.13
C SER A 28 11.83 -9.94 7.89
N VAL A 29 13.04 -10.07 7.37
CA VAL A 29 13.49 -9.55 6.07
C VAL A 29 13.89 -10.71 5.19
N ILE A 30 13.18 -10.90 4.09
CA ILE A 30 13.27 -12.10 3.26
C ILE A 30 13.70 -11.73 1.84
N ASP A 31 14.75 -12.37 1.38
CA ASP A 31 15.09 -12.42 -0.04
C ASP A 31 14.19 -13.49 -0.69
N LEU A 32 13.15 -13.04 -1.38
CA LEU A 32 12.14 -13.92 -1.96
C LEU A 32 12.69 -14.86 -3.05
N SER A 33 13.85 -14.53 -3.64
CA SER A 33 14.50 -15.40 -4.63
C SER A 33 15.03 -16.69 -4.01
N LYS A 34 15.21 -16.71 -2.67
CA LYS A 34 15.68 -17.87 -1.88
C LYS A 34 14.55 -18.60 -1.18
N ALA A 35 13.33 -18.08 -1.25
CA ALA A 35 12.15 -18.69 -0.66
C ALA A 35 11.69 -19.92 -1.45
N HIS A 36 10.85 -20.75 -0.83
CA HIS A 36 10.17 -21.81 -1.57
C HIS A 36 9.24 -21.24 -2.65
N PRO A 37 9.07 -21.93 -3.79
CA PRO A 37 8.06 -21.59 -4.76
C PRO A 37 6.66 -21.56 -4.14
N MET A 38 5.87 -20.56 -4.50
CA MET A 38 4.54 -20.32 -3.95
C MET A 38 3.44 -20.67 -4.95
N LYS A 39 2.28 -21.07 -4.43
CA LYS A 39 1.05 -21.16 -5.21
C LYS A 39 0.34 -19.82 -5.20
N HIS A 40 -0.45 -19.59 -6.24
CA HIS A 40 -1.38 -18.46 -6.27
C HIS A 40 -2.51 -18.73 -5.26
N VAL A 41 -2.49 -18.03 -4.14
CA VAL A 41 -3.49 -18.14 -3.06
C VAL A 41 -3.73 -16.76 -2.48
N ARG A 42 -4.94 -16.50 -2.03
CA ARG A 42 -5.26 -15.28 -1.29
C ARG A 42 -4.86 -15.42 0.17
N HIS A 43 -4.15 -14.42 0.68
CA HIS A 43 -3.72 -14.36 2.07
C HIS A 43 -4.29 -13.15 2.79
N ILE A 44 -4.52 -13.30 4.07
CA ILE A 44 -4.72 -12.17 5.01
C ILE A 44 -3.62 -12.27 6.04
N PHE A 45 -2.89 -11.17 6.23
CA PHE A 45 -1.80 -11.11 7.19
C PHE A 45 -2.23 -10.43 8.48
N GLY A 46 -1.82 -10.97 9.65
CA GLY A 46 -1.94 -10.34 10.96
C GLY A 46 -0.87 -9.29 11.24
N PHE A 47 -0.04 -8.97 10.27
CA PHE A 47 1.14 -8.10 10.39
C PHE A 47 1.25 -7.14 9.20
N TYR A 48 2.09 -6.11 9.33
CA TYR A 48 2.44 -5.22 8.23
C TYR A 48 3.39 -5.93 7.28
N ALA A 49 3.21 -5.73 5.99
CA ALA A 49 4.09 -6.29 4.96
C ALA A 49 4.47 -5.23 3.92
N ILE A 50 5.74 -5.21 3.54
CA ILE A 50 6.28 -4.35 2.49
C ILE A 50 7.00 -5.26 1.50
N PHE A 51 6.50 -5.31 0.28
CA PHE A 51 7.05 -6.13 -0.80
C PHE A 51 7.70 -5.24 -1.85
N LEU A 52 8.99 -5.42 -2.06
CA LEU A 52 9.68 -4.90 -3.24
C LEU A 52 9.76 -6.02 -4.28
N LYS A 53 9.04 -5.85 -5.38
CA LYS A 53 8.95 -6.84 -6.47
C LYS A 53 9.93 -6.52 -7.57
N GLU A 54 10.69 -7.51 -8.01
CA GLU A 54 11.72 -7.40 -9.05
C GLU A 54 11.36 -8.12 -10.36
N VAL A 55 10.19 -8.73 -10.43
CA VAL A 55 9.67 -9.38 -11.65
C VAL A 55 8.19 -9.09 -11.82
N LYS A 56 7.73 -9.12 -13.06
CA LYS A 56 6.30 -9.23 -13.37
C LYS A 56 5.78 -10.54 -12.76
N CYS A 57 5.12 -10.46 -11.63
CA CYS A 57 4.41 -11.60 -11.05
C CYS A 57 3.02 -11.61 -11.65
N GLY A 58 2.82 -12.14 -12.87
CA GLY A 58 1.52 -12.32 -13.50
C GLY A 58 0.52 -11.16 -13.30
N ASP A 59 -0.59 -11.21 -13.97
CA ASP A 59 -1.68 -10.25 -13.77
C ASP A 59 -2.28 -10.45 -12.37
N LEU A 60 -1.89 -9.65 -11.40
CA LEU A 60 -2.54 -9.60 -10.09
C LEU A 60 -3.95 -9.06 -10.29
N LEU A 61 -4.94 -9.91 -10.17
CA LEU A 61 -6.33 -9.50 -10.08
C LEU A 61 -6.59 -8.94 -8.69
N TYR A 62 -6.86 -7.65 -8.62
CA TYR A 62 -7.46 -7.03 -7.44
C TYR A 62 -8.86 -6.55 -7.82
N GLY A 63 -9.86 -7.23 -7.32
CA GLY A 63 -11.23 -7.00 -7.74
C GLY A 63 -11.45 -7.34 -9.22
N ARG A 64 -11.78 -6.37 -10.06
CA ARG A 64 -12.03 -6.53 -11.50
C ARG A 64 -10.95 -5.93 -12.40
N GLN A 65 -9.83 -5.46 -11.86
CA GLN A 65 -8.78 -4.78 -12.63
C GLN A 65 -7.50 -5.61 -12.73
N HIS A 66 -6.97 -5.73 -13.96
CA HIS A 66 -5.66 -6.29 -14.27
C HIS A 66 -4.57 -5.27 -13.97
N TYR A 67 -3.47 -5.69 -13.38
CA TYR A 67 -2.39 -4.83 -12.99
C TYR A 67 -1.06 -5.19 -13.66
N ASP A 68 -0.45 -4.20 -14.33
CA ASP A 68 0.89 -4.32 -14.91
C ASP A 68 1.95 -3.99 -13.85
N TYR A 69 2.45 -5.01 -13.14
CA TYR A 69 3.58 -4.88 -12.25
C TYR A 69 4.87 -4.74 -13.03
N GLN A 70 5.46 -3.57 -12.98
CA GLN A 70 6.80 -3.34 -13.51
C GLN A 70 7.87 -3.68 -12.45
N GLU A 71 9.10 -3.95 -12.89
CA GLU A 71 10.26 -4.10 -12.02
C GLU A 71 10.43 -2.86 -11.14
N GLY A 72 10.80 -3.06 -9.86
CA GLY A 72 10.96 -1.96 -8.92
C GLY A 72 9.65 -1.41 -8.32
N THR A 73 8.61 -2.23 -8.25
CA THR A 73 7.34 -1.87 -7.61
C THR A 73 7.34 -2.25 -6.12
N LEU A 74 7.00 -1.27 -5.27
CA LEU A 74 6.84 -1.47 -3.84
C LEU A 74 5.36 -1.43 -3.44
N VAL A 75 4.95 -2.46 -2.68
CA VAL A 75 3.58 -2.61 -2.16
C VAL A 75 3.63 -2.66 -0.64
N CYS A 76 2.82 -1.84 0.03
CA CYS A 76 2.68 -1.80 1.48
C CYS A 76 1.30 -2.29 1.89
N LEU A 77 1.23 -3.18 2.87
CA LEU A 77 0.00 -3.78 3.36
C LEU A 77 -0.11 -3.62 4.87
N ALA A 78 -1.28 -3.19 5.33
CA ALA A 78 -1.64 -3.21 6.75
C ALA A 78 -2.19 -4.58 7.16
N PRO A 79 -2.17 -4.92 8.46
CA PRO A 79 -2.84 -6.10 8.98
C PRO A 79 -4.31 -6.15 8.57
N GLY A 80 -4.80 -7.33 8.20
CA GLY A 80 -6.20 -7.57 7.82
C GLY A 80 -6.52 -7.33 6.35
N GLN A 81 -5.60 -6.83 5.54
CA GLN A 81 -5.81 -6.67 4.10
C GLN A 81 -5.66 -8.02 3.37
N VAL A 82 -6.52 -8.24 2.38
CA VAL A 82 -6.45 -9.40 1.50
C VAL A 82 -5.47 -9.13 0.37
N ILE A 83 -4.51 -10.02 0.20
CA ILE A 83 -3.58 -9.99 -0.94
C ILE A 83 -3.54 -11.37 -1.61
N GLY A 84 -3.29 -11.39 -2.89
CA GLY A 84 -3.05 -12.60 -3.66
C GLY A 84 -3.83 -12.63 -4.97
N ILE A 85 -3.63 -13.72 -5.70
CA ILE A 85 -4.26 -14.00 -6.97
C ILE A 85 -5.18 -15.20 -6.77
N GLU A 86 -6.22 -15.31 -7.59
CA GLU A 86 -7.04 -16.54 -7.61
C GLU A 86 -6.17 -17.73 -7.94
N ASP A 87 -6.38 -18.83 -7.20
CA ASP A 87 -5.65 -20.07 -7.40
C ASP A 87 -5.96 -20.62 -8.81
N ASN A 88 -4.95 -20.57 -9.67
CA ASN A 88 -4.99 -21.16 -11.01
C ASN A 88 -4.23 -22.49 -11.09
N GLY A 89 -3.77 -23.01 -9.93
CA GLY A 89 -2.98 -24.24 -9.84
C GLY A 89 -1.50 -24.08 -10.21
N GLU A 90 -1.08 -22.89 -10.64
CA GLU A 90 0.31 -22.63 -11.01
C GLU A 90 1.17 -22.32 -9.79
N VAL A 91 2.44 -22.75 -9.88
CA VAL A 91 3.47 -22.44 -8.89
C VAL A 91 4.42 -21.42 -9.51
N TYR A 92 4.75 -20.39 -8.77
CA TYR A 92 5.69 -19.36 -9.21
C TYR A 92 6.82 -19.16 -8.20
N GLN A 93 7.97 -18.72 -8.70
CA GLN A 93 9.10 -18.31 -7.86
C GLN A 93 9.02 -16.80 -7.63
N PRO A 94 8.70 -16.33 -6.42
CA PRO A 94 8.73 -14.91 -6.14
C PRO A 94 10.17 -14.39 -6.21
N LYS A 95 10.34 -13.14 -6.65
CA LYS A 95 11.64 -12.45 -6.68
C LYS A 95 11.50 -11.05 -6.11
N GLY A 96 12.55 -10.60 -5.44
CA GLY A 96 12.61 -9.32 -4.75
C GLY A 96 12.74 -9.51 -3.25
N TRP A 97 12.23 -8.56 -2.49
CA TRP A 97 12.37 -8.50 -1.04
C TRP A 97 11.03 -8.38 -0.34
N ALA A 98 10.93 -8.99 0.84
CA ALA A 98 9.81 -8.77 1.76
C ALA A 98 10.35 -8.33 3.12
N LEU A 99 9.75 -7.27 3.68
CA LEU A 99 9.84 -6.91 5.09
C LEU A 99 8.47 -7.14 5.70
N VAL A 100 8.39 -8.00 6.71
CA VAL A 100 7.16 -8.23 7.47
C VAL A 100 7.41 -7.93 8.94
N PHE A 101 6.47 -7.24 9.61
CA PHE A 101 6.60 -6.92 11.02
C PHE A 101 5.25 -6.87 11.74
N HIS A 102 5.20 -7.52 12.90
CA HIS A 102 4.00 -7.55 13.74
C HIS A 102 3.78 -6.20 14.44
N PRO A 103 2.54 -5.74 14.66
CA PRO A 103 2.23 -4.49 15.38
C PRO A 103 2.89 -4.38 16.75
N ASP A 104 3.10 -5.49 17.46
CA ASP A 104 3.75 -5.51 18.78
C ASP A 104 5.22 -5.10 18.74
N LEU A 105 5.90 -5.27 17.60
CA LEU A 105 7.27 -4.78 17.43
C LEU A 105 7.35 -3.27 17.65
N VAL A 106 6.42 -2.54 17.07
CA VAL A 106 6.44 -1.07 17.05
C VAL A 106 5.71 -0.44 18.24
N ARG A 107 4.99 -1.25 19.03
CA ARG A 107 4.26 -0.78 20.22
C ARG A 107 5.22 -0.09 21.20
N GLY A 108 4.90 1.17 21.56
CA GLY A 108 5.70 2.00 22.49
C GLY A 108 6.88 2.72 21.82
N THR A 109 7.09 2.59 20.52
CA THR A 109 8.09 3.34 19.75
C THR A 109 7.49 4.60 19.09
N SER A 110 8.34 5.48 18.51
CA SER A 110 7.88 6.59 17.64
C SER A 110 7.05 6.08 16.47
N LEU A 111 7.56 5.08 15.77
CA LEU A 111 6.87 4.45 14.67
C LEU A 111 5.47 3.96 15.04
N GLY A 112 5.32 3.29 16.19
CA GLY A 112 4.02 2.80 16.64
C GLY A 112 3.00 3.91 16.95
N ARG A 113 3.46 5.10 17.32
CA ARG A 113 2.58 6.28 17.46
C ARG A 113 2.15 6.87 16.13
N ASN A 114 3.05 6.86 15.16
CA ASN A 114 2.89 7.56 13.88
C ASN A 114 2.51 6.62 12.71
N ILE A 115 2.37 5.32 12.96
CA ILE A 115 2.14 4.31 11.89
C ILE A 115 0.90 4.63 11.02
N ARG A 116 -0.10 5.33 11.59
CA ARG A 116 -1.32 5.73 10.90
C ARG A 116 -1.12 6.92 9.95
N GLU A 117 -0.02 7.64 10.07
CA GLU A 117 0.33 8.76 9.17
C GLU A 117 0.83 8.27 7.82
N TYR A 118 1.26 7.01 7.75
CA TYR A 118 1.65 6.35 6.50
C TYR A 118 0.40 5.82 5.77
N SER A 119 -0.33 6.73 5.11
CA SER A 119 -1.61 6.46 4.42
C SER A 119 -1.51 5.36 3.37
N PHE A 120 -0.33 5.17 2.77
CA PHE A 120 -0.08 4.17 1.73
C PHE A 120 -0.22 2.72 2.20
N PHE A 121 -0.25 2.43 3.50
CA PHE A 121 -0.67 1.12 4.01
C PHE A 121 -2.15 0.80 3.78
N SER A 122 -2.93 1.80 3.42
CA SER A 122 -4.37 1.67 3.10
C SER A 122 -4.67 1.87 1.62
N TYR A 123 -3.63 1.98 0.79
CA TYR A 123 -3.78 2.05 -0.66
C TYR A 123 -4.07 0.66 -1.23
N GLU A 124 -4.70 0.63 -2.39
CA GLU A 124 -4.89 -0.62 -3.12
C GLU A 124 -3.59 -1.01 -3.85
N VAL A 125 -3.48 -2.29 -4.20
CA VAL A 125 -2.28 -2.82 -4.85
C VAL A 125 -2.00 -2.14 -6.20
N ASN A 126 -3.06 -1.64 -6.87
CA ASN A 126 -2.96 -0.87 -8.11
C ASN A 126 -2.43 0.56 -7.91
N GLU A 127 -2.30 1.01 -6.69
CA GLU A 127 -1.74 2.30 -6.32
C GLU A 127 -0.31 2.16 -5.80
N ALA A 128 0.36 1.07 -6.18
CA ALA A 128 1.70 0.74 -5.74
C ALA A 128 2.73 1.81 -6.11
N LEU A 129 3.77 1.90 -5.32
CA LEU A 129 4.87 2.83 -5.55
C LEU A 129 5.83 2.28 -6.61
N HIS A 130 6.03 3.03 -7.69
CA HIS A 130 7.04 2.74 -8.70
C HIS A 130 8.34 3.47 -8.37
N LEU A 131 9.41 2.72 -8.21
CA LEU A 131 10.71 3.23 -7.83
C LEU A 131 11.61 3.44 -9.06
N SER A 132 12.37 4.52 -9.05
CA SER A 132 13.55 4.63 -9.90
C SER A 132 14.65 3.68 -9.38
N GLU A 133 15.66 3.38 -10.20
CA GLU A 133 16.77 2.50 -9.80
C GLU A 133 17.46 2.99 -8.51
N ARG A 134 17.71 4.29 -8.41
CA ARG A 134 18.31 4.89 -7.21
C ARG A 134 17.42 4.75 -5.97
N GLU A 135 16.12 4.91 -6.12
CA GLU A 135 15.15 4.73 -5.02
C GLU A 135 15.08 3.26 -4.60
N ARG A 136 15.13 2.34 -5.57
CA ARG A 136 15.19 0.90 -5.32
C ARG A 136 16.44 0.52 -4.50
N GLU A 137 17.61 1.05 -4.87
CA GLU A 137 18.85 0.84 -4.11
C GLU A 137 18.72 1.35 -2.66
N MET A 138 18.08 2.50 -2.44
CA MET A 138 17.84 3.03 -1.10
C MET A 138 16.93 2.11 -0.28
N VAL A 139 15.86 1.60 -0.88
CA VAL A 139 14.92 0.66 -0.23
C VAL A 139 15.62 -0.65 0.12
N VAL A 140 16.36 -1.23 -0.82
CA VAL A 140 17.16 -2.45 -0.57
C VAL A 140 18.19 -2.22 0.54
N GLY A 141 18.83 -1.05 0.54
CA GLY A 141 19.77 -0.67 1.60
C GLY A 141 19.12 -0.66 2.99
N CYS A 142 17.86 -0.19 3.10
CA CYS A 142 17.10 -0.25 4.35
C CYS A 142 16.78 -1.70 4.75
N PHE A 143 16.34 -2.54 3.81
CA PHE A 143 16.09 -3.96 4.10
C PHE A 143 17.35 -4.67 4.61
N LEU A 144 18.49 -4.43 3.97
CA LEU A 144 19.76 -5.02 4.38
C LEU A 144 20.21 -4.57 5.78
N LYS A 145 20.01 -3.30 6.13
CA LYS A 145 20.29 -2.81 7.50
C LYS A 145 19.42 -3.48 8.55
N ILE A 146 18.12 -3.62 8.28
CA ILE A 146 17.22 -4.32 9.20
C ILE A 146 17.65 -5.79 9.33
N ARG A 147 17.96 -6.47 8.22
CA ARG A 147 18.41 -7.86 8.25
C ARG A 147 19.71 -8.02 9.04
N GLN A 148 20.67 -7.12 8.84
CA GLN A 148 21.91 -7.13 9.62
C GLN A 148 21.66 -7.02 11.12
N GLU A 149 20.69 -6.19 11.54
CA GLU A 149 20.31 -6.09 12.96
C GLU A 149 19.66 -7.38 13.48
N LEU A 150 18.91 -8.10 12.64
CA LEU A 150 18.30 -9.38 13.00
C LEU A 150 19.31 -10.52 13.16
N GLU A 151 20.45 -10.43 12.48
CA GLU A 151 21.56 -11.40 12.56
C GLU A 151 22.40 -11.23 13.86
N HIS A 152 22.24 -10.11 14.57
CA HIS A 152 22.88 -9.89 15.85
C HIS A 152 22.09 -10.52 17.00
N ALA A 153 22.77 -10.82 18.11
CA ALA A 153 22.10 -11.27 19.32
C ALA A 153 21.11 -10.22 19.83
N ILE A 154 19.89 -10.64 20.14
CA ILE A 154 18.84 -9.73 20.63
C ILE A 154 19.25 -9.13 21.95
N ASP A 155 19.26 -7.80 22.02
CA ASP A 155 19.56 -7.03 23.23
C ASP A 155 18.47 -5.96 23.49
N ARG A 156 18.69 -5.16 24.55
CA ARG A 156 17.75 -4.07 24.94
C ARG A 156 17.59 -2.96 23.90
N HIS A 157 18.51 -2.85 22.93
CA HIS A 157 18.51 -1.82 21.89
C HIS A 157 17.93 -2.32 20.56
N SER A 158 17.92 -3.64 20.31
CA SER A 158 17.52 -4.24 19.05
C SER A 158 16.13 -3.77 18.61
N LYS A 159 15.12 -3.84 19.49
CA LYS A 159 13.76 -3.37 19.18
C LYS A 159 13.73 -1.92 18.67
N ARG A 160 14.50 -1.03 19.33
CA ARG A 160 14.56 0.39 18.95
C ARG A 160 15.27 0.59 17.62
N LEU A 161 16.40 -0.08 17.42
CA LEU A 161 17.18 0.02 16.18
C LEU A 161 16.40 -0.50 14.98
N ILE A 162 15.73 -1.64 15.13
CA ILE A 162 14.85 -2.19 14.09
C ILE A 162 13.73 -1.20 13.78
N ALA A 163 13.02 -0.68 14.79
CA ALA A 163 11.91 0.27 14.59
C ALA A 163 12.36 1.55 13.88
N ILE A 164 13.53 2.12 14.23
CA ILE A 164 14.09 3.31 13.57
C ILE A 164 14.43 3.04 12.10
N ASN A 165 14.99 1.88 11.79
CA ASN A 165 15.29 1.52 10.40
C ASN A 165 14.01 1.30 9.57
N ILE A 166 12.96 0.74 10.17
CA ILE A 166 11.64 0.62 9.53
C ILE A 166 11.06 2.03 9.32
N GLU A 167 11.07 2.90 10.33
CA GLU A 167 10.56 4.28 10.24
C GLU A 167 11.27 5.05 9.12
N MET A 168 12.60 4.95 9.03
CA MET A 168 13.38 5.56 7.94
C MET A 168 12.97 5.03 6.56
N LEU A 169 12.72 3.73 6.42
CA LEU A 169 12.22 3.14 5.17
C LEU A 169 10.85 3.73 4.81
N LEU A 170 9.93 3.86 5.77
CA LEU A 170 8.60 4.39 5.54
C LEU A 170 8.63 5.88 5.16
N ASP A 171 9.53 6.67 5.76
CA ASP A 171 9.75 8.07 5.39
C ASP A 171 10.30 8.21 3.96
N TYR A 172 11.18 7.30 3.53
CA TYR A 172 11.56 7.23 2.11
C TYR A 172 10.38 6.90 1.20
N CYS A 173 9.54 5.93 1.58
CA CYS A 173 8.34 5.60 0.82
C CYS A 173 7.41 6.81 0.70
N LEU A 174 7.20 7.58 1.77
CA LEU A 174 6.40 8.80 1.76
C LEU A 174 6.94 9.81 0.74
N ARG A 175 8.25 10.09 0.78
CA ARG A 175 8.93 10.96 -0.19
C ARG A 175 8.75 10.48 -1.64
N PHE A 176 8.85 9.18 -1.86
CA PHE A 176 8.77 8.60 -3.21
C PHE A 176 7.33 8.62 -3.74
N TYR A 177 6.32 8.44 -2.88
CA TYR A 177 4.92 8.67 -3.25
C TYR A 177 4.67 10.14 -3.60
N GLU A 178 5.21 11.08 -2.84
CA GLU A 178 5.11 12.52 -3.17
C GLU A 178 5.71 12.83 -4.55
N ARG A 179 6.90 12.29 -4.84
CA ARG A 179 7.51 12.39 -6.17
C ARG A 179 6.62 11.75 -7.24
N GLN A 180 6.03 10.56 -6.97
CA GLN A 180 5.16 9.86 -7.91
C GLN A 180 3.90 10.68 -8.24
N PHE A 181 3.28 11.33 -7.27
CA PHE A 181 2.17 12.26 -7.52
C PHE A 181 2.59 13.40 -8.45
N ILE A 182 3.76 14.01 -8.23
CA ILE A 182 4.27 15.10 -9.07
C ILE A 182 4.55 14.60 -10.50
N THR A 183 5.21 13.46 -10.66
CA THR A 183 5.62 12.95 -11.99
C THR A 183 4.45 12.38 -12.81
N ARG A 184 3.33 12.06 -12.18
CA ARG A 184 2.10 11.60 -12.80
C ARG A 184 1.07 12.70 -13.01
N SER A 185 1.48 13.96 -13.04
CA SER A 185 0.58 15.13 -13.13
C SER A 185 -0.49 15.00 -14.23
N ASN A 186 -0.14 14.53 -15.43
CA ASN A 186 -1.11 14.36 -16.52
C ASN A 186 -2.22 13.35 -16.16
N VAL A 187 -1.86 12.22 -15.54
CA VAL A 187 -2.83 11.20 -15.09
C VAL A 187 -3.68 11.75 -13.93
N ASN A 188 -3.04 12.49 -13.03
CA ASN A 188 -3.72 13.11 -11.89
C ASN A 188 -4.71 14.17 -12.34
N HIS A 189 -4.35 15.01 -13.32
CA HIS A 189 -5.27 15.98 -13.93
C HIS A 189 -6.47 15.31 -14.59
N ASP A 190 -6.28 14.17 -15.26
CA ASP A 190 -7.39 13.39 -15.82
C ASP A 190 -8.32 12.85 -14.72
N ILE A 191 -7.76 12.36 -13.61
CA ILE A 191 -8.54 11.93 -12.45
C ILE A 191 -9.31 13.11 -11.85
N LEU A 192 -8.67 14.27 -11.70
CA LEU A 192 -9.32 15.48 -11.19
C LEU A 192 -10.48 15.91 -12.10
N ALA A 193 -10.27 15.98 -13.41
CA ALA A 193 -11.32 16.33 -14.38
C ALA A 193 -12.48 15.31 -14.39
N ARG A 194 -12.21 14.02 -14.15
CA ARG A 194 -13.25 13.02 -13.98
C ARG A 194 -14.00 13.18 -12.66
N PHE A 195 -13.31 13.57 -11.60
CA PHE A 195 -13.93 13.87 -10.30
C PHE A 195 -14.85 15.09 -10.38
N GLU A 196 -14.42 16.17 -11.04
CA GLU A 196 -15.25 17.37 -11.25
C GLU A 196 -16.53 17.02 -12.02
N ARG A 197 -16.42 16.28 -13.13
CA ARG A 197 -17.59 15.79 -13.87
C ARG A 197 -18.50 14.91 -13.02
N LEU A 198 -17.93 14.06 -12.18
CA LEU A 198 -18.71 13.22 -11.27
C LEU A 198 -19.51 14.04 -10.26
N LEU A 199 -18.94 15.15 -9.77
CA LEU A 199 -19.64 16.09 -8.90
C LEU A 199 -20.74 16.85 -9.67
N ASP A 200 -20.47 17.32 -10.89
CA ASP A 200 -21.47 17.97 -11.75
C ASP A 200 -22.68 17.05 -11.96
N ASP A 201 -22.46 15.81 -12.36
CA ASP A 201 -23.52 14.81 -12.58
C ASP A 201 -24.29 14.50 -11.29
N TYR A 202 -23.60 14.43 -10.15
CA TYR A 202 -24.22 14.16 -8.85
C TYR A 202 -25.15 15.29 -8.43
N PHE A 203 -24.76 16.55 -8.64
CA PHE A 203 -25.53 17.73 -8.23
C PHE A 203 -26.56 18.16 -9.25
N ALA A 204 -26.41 17.80 -10.54
CA ALA A 204 -27.42 18.08 -11.57
C ALA A 204 -28.71 17.28 -11.39
N GLY A 205 -28.65 16.16 -10.67
CA GLY A 205 -29.80 15.28 -10.41
C GLY A 205 -30.43 15.45 -9.02
N ASP A 206 -31.46 14.65 -8.73
CA ASP A 206 -32.13 14.63 -7.41
C ASP A 206 -31.31 13.91 -6.32
N ARG A 207 -30.13 13.41 -6.67
CA ARG A 207 -29.35 12.54 -5.78
C ARG A 207 -28.82 13.29 -4.57
N ALA A 208 -28.35 14.51 -4.77
CA ALA A 208 -27.89 15.39 -3.70
C ALA A 208 -28.99 15.71 -2.67
N GLN A 209 -30.25 15.83 -3.14
CA GLN A 209 -31.40 16.09 -2.27
C GLN A 209 -31.79 14.85 -1.43
N ARG A 210 -31.60 13.65 -1.98
CA ARG A 210 -31.99 12.40 -1.31
C ARG A 210 -30.89 11.82 -0.42
N GLU A 211 -29.63 11.89 -0.85
CA GLU A 211 -28.50 11.20 -0.21
C GLU A 211 -27.54 12.18 0.49
N GLY A 212 -27.73 13.50 0.31
CA GLY A 212 -26.82 14.52 0.83
C GLY A 212 -25.52 14.64 0.01
N LEU A 213 -24.42 15.04 0.66
CA LEU A 213 -23.12 15.17 0.02
C LEU A 213 -22.52 13.81 -0.37
N PRO A 214 -21.86 13.71 -1.55
CA PRO A 214 -21.16 12.49 -1.93
C PRO A 214 -20.02 12.21 -0.95
N SER A 215 -19.93 10.99 -0.45
CA SER A 215 -18.84 10.59 0.44
C SER A 215 -17.54 10.39 -0.36
N VAL A 216 -16.39 10.67 0.27
CA VAL A 216 -15.06 10.40 -0.33
C VAL A 216 -14.94 8.94 -0.78
N LYS A 217 -15.49 7.99 0.00
CA LYS A 217 -15.51 6.57 -0.35
C LYS A 217 -16.32 6.30 -1.62
N TRP A 218 -17.46 6.94 -1.80
CA TRP A 218 -18.27 6.79 -3.00
C TRP A 218 -17.54 7.37 -4.22
N CYS A 219 -17.02 8.61 -4.12
CA CYS A 219 -16.28 9.25 -5.21
C CYS A 219 -15.06 8.41 -5.65
N ALA A 220 -14.28 7.92 -4.69
CA ALA A 220 -13.13 7.06 -4.96
C ALA A 220 -13.56 5.77 -5.68
N GLY A 221 -14.65 5.13 -5.24
CA GLY A 221 -15.20 3.93 -5.87
C GLY A 221 -15.60 4.14 -7.33
N GLU A 222 -16.27 5.26 -7.65
CA GLU A 222 -16.64 5.61 -9.04
C GLU A 222 -15.40 5.85 -9.93
N LEU A 223 -14.30 6.29 -9.33
CA LEU A 223 -13.03 6.53 -10.01
C LEU A 223 -12.10 5.30 -10.01
N CYS A 224 -12.52 4.19 -9.39
CA CYS A 224 -11.74 2.96 -9.21
C CYS A 224 -10.44 3.19 -8.44
N LEU A 225 -10.50 3.99 -7.38
CA LEU A 225 -9.39 4.30 -6.49
C LEU A 225 -9.73 3.95 -5.03
N SER A 226 -8.70 3.72 -4.22
CA SER A 226 -8.88 3.65 -2.78
C SER A 226 -9.24 5.03 -2.20
N PRO A 227 -10.07 5.10 -1.14
CA PRO A 227 -10.44 6.39 -0.54
C PRO A 227 -9.24 7.20 -0.05
N ASN A 228 -8.20 6.55 0.46
CA ASN A 228 -7.02 7.22 0.98
C ASN A 228 -6.13 7.75 -0.15
N TYR A 229 -5.84 6.94 -1.18
CA TYR A 229 -5.08 7.40 -2.34
C TYR A 229 -5.78 8.56 -3.04
N PHE A 230 -7.10 8.43 -3.28
CA PHE A 230 -7.89 9.51 -3.86
C PHE A 230 -7.85 10.78 -3.01
N GLY A 231 -8.00 10.68 -1.68
CA GLY A 231 -7.91 11.81 -0.77
C GLY A 231 -6.56 12.51 -0.82
N ASP A 232 -5.47 11.74 -0.80
CA ASP A 232 -4.09 12.25 -0.86
C ASP A 232 -3.81 12.91 -2.23
N LEU A 233 -4.26 12.28 -3.34
CA LEU A 233 -4.15 12.82 -4.69
C LEU A 233 -4.86 14.18 -4.81
N ILE A 234 -6.14 14.24 -4.44
CA ILE A 234 -6.93 15.48 -4.53
C ILE A 234 -6.31 16.59 -3.67
N LYS A 235 -5.90 16.27 -2.45
CA LYS A 235 -5.25 17.24 -1.56
C LYS A 235 -3.93 17.75 -2.15
N LYS A 236 -3.17 16.89 -2.81
CA LYS A 236 -1.89 17.27 -3.44
C LYS A 236 -2.10 18.17 -4.66
N GLU A 237 -3.07 17.84 -5.52
CA GLU A 237 -3.33 18.58 -6.76
C GLU A 237 -4.02 19.93 -6.51
N THR A 238 -4.89 20.01 -5.50
CA THR A 238 -5.76 21.19 -5.30
C THR A 238 -5.48 21.97 -4.02
N GLY A 239 -4.70 21.41 -3.10
CA GLY A 239 -4.49 21.96 -1.76
C GLY A 239 -5.70 21.81 -0.82
N LYS A 240 -6.81 21.19 -1.29
CA LYS A 240 -8.06 21.01 -0.55
C LYS A 240 -8.41 19.54 -0.44
N SER A 241 -9.15 19.16 0.60
CA SER A 241 -9.70 17.80 0.68
C SER A 241 -10.82 17.59 -0.35
N ALA A 242 -11.07 16.36 -0.73
CA ALA A 242 -12.18 16.02 -1.63
C ALA A 242 -13.55 16.46 -1.08
N GLN A 243 -13.70 16.48 0.24
CA GLN A 243 -14.92 16.93 0.90
C GLN A 243 -15.07 18.47 0.80
N GLU A 244 -13.99 19.23 0.99
CA GLU A 244 -14.00 20.68 0.80
C GLU A 244 -14.33 21.06 -0.66
N LEU A 245 -13.79 20.31 -1.64
CA LEU A 245 -14.14 20.54 -3.05
C LEU A 245 -15.61 20.27 -3.33
N SER A 246 -16.18 19.21 -2.78
CA SER A 246 -17.62 18.91 -2.92
C SER A 246 -18.48 20.04 -2.33
N LEU A 247 -18.08 20.62 -1.21
CA LEU A 247 -18.77 21.76 -0.59
C LEU A 247 -18.68 23.04 -1.44
N ILE A 248 -17.51 23.33 -2.01
CA ILE A 248 -17.29 24.50 -2.89
C ILE A 248 -18.15 24.36 -4.14
N HIS A 249 -18.24 23.15 -4.71
CA HIS A 249 -19.02 22.87 -5.91
C HIS A 249 -20.53 23.16 -5.73
N ILE A 250 -21.05 22.96 -4.52
CA ILE A 250 -22.43 23.33 -4.18
C ILE A 250 -22.56 24.85 -4.02
N SER A 251 -21.57 25.51 -3.43
CA SER A 251 -21.66 26.93 -3.08
C SER A 251 -21.40 27.87 -4.26
N GLU A 252 -20.76 27.41 -5.32
CA GLU A 252 -20.63 28.11 -6.60
C GLU A 252 -21.74 27.63 -7.55
N PRO A 253 -22.92 28.30 -7.59
CA PRO A 253 -23.91 27.97 -8.59
C PRO A 253 -23.27 28.21 -9.96
N THR A 254 -23.24 27.15 -10.76
CA THR A 254 -22.84 27.08 -12.16
C THR A 254 -22.85 28.44 -12.84
N ARG A 255 -21.68 29.03 -13.04
CA ARG A 255 -21.48 30.04 -14.06
C ARG A 255 -21.55 29.34 -15.43
N GLN A 256 -22.75 28.99 -15.82
CA GLN A 256 -23.09 28.76 -17.22
C GLN A 256 -23.87 30.00 -17.67
N GLU A 257 -23.17 30.90 -18.26
CA GLU A 257 -23.67 31.76 -19.33
C GLU A 257 -22.79 31.59 -20.56
#